data_6a383b1357176bf110586f82d963053a
#
_entry.id   6a383b1357176bf110586f82d963053a
#
_cell.length_a   1.000
_cell.length_b   1.000
_cell.length_c   1.000
_cell.angle_alpha   90.00
_cell.angle_beta   90.00
_cell.angle_gamma   90.00
#
_symmetry.space_group_name_H-M   'P 1'
#
loop_
_entity.id
_entity.type
_entity.pdbx_description
1 polymer ?
#
loop_
_entity_poly.entity_id
_entity_poly.type
_entity_poly.pdbx_seq_one_letter_code
_entity_poly.pdbx_strand_id
1 'polypeptide(L)'
;KALYKAGFEAGNKKYKKPQKLYREDGAAIEVGENDSLIIQKLTQDKDMFGFFGFSYFLAAKDKLQAASIDGGQPSLASIQDYSYAVARPLFFYVKKAHVGVIPGLHEFVKEFTTKKAIGKGGYLADIGLVPLDSKLYKTTRTNATKLVAMGN
;
A
#
# COMPACT_ATOMS: atom_id res chain seq x y z
N LYS A 1 -3.95 12.33 -8.44
CA LYS A 1 -4.41 13.33 -9.43
C LYS A 1 -3.92 14.74 -9.11
N ALA A 2 -3.95 15.21 -7.86
CA ALA A 2 -3.52 16.56 -7.47
C ALA A 2 -2.01 16.80 -7.72
N LEU A 3 -1.14 15.88 -7.30
CA LEU A 3 0.30 15.96 -7.55
C LEU A 3 0.63 15.95 -9.04
N TYR A 4 -0.07 15.14 -9.83
CA TYR A 4 0.09 15.15 -11.28
C TYR A 4 -0.35 16.46 -11.92
N LYS A 5 -1.45 17.04 -11.44
CA LYS A 5 -1.96 18.31 -11.92
C LYS A 5 -0.96 19.42 -11.61
N ALA A 6 -0.46 19.51 -10.37
CA ALA A 6 0.53 20.51 -9.96
C ALA A 6 1.86 20.37 -10.75
N GLY A 7 2.37 19.15 -10.92
CA GLY A 7 3.58 18.91 -11.73
C GLY A 7 3.38 19.21 -13.21
N PHE A 8 2.18 18.95 -13.74
CA PHE A 8 1.82 19.30 -15.11
C PHE A 8 1.69 20.81 -15.31
N GLU A 9 1.04 21.51 -14.38
CA GLU A 9 0.84 22.97 -14.41
C GLU A 9 2.15 23.72 -14.19
N ALA A 10 3.08 23.18 -13.37
CA ALA A 10 4.36 23.82 -13.05
C ALA A 10 5.43 23.78 -14.16
N GLY A 11 5.11 23.32 -15.36
CA GLY A 11 6.02 23.49 -16.48
C GLY A 11 6.13 22.36 -17.50
N ASN A 12 5.48 21.25 -17.30
CA ASN A 12 5.57 20.12 -18.24
C ASN A 12 4.34 20.01 -19.15
N LYS A 13 3.99 21.08 -19.85
CA LYS A 13 2.98 21.08 -20.95
C LYS A 13 3.29 20.02 -22.04
N LYS A 14 4.50 19.47 -22.04
CA LYS A 14 4.95 18.41 -22.95
C LYS A 14 4.20 17.08 -22.74
N TYR A 15 3.68 16.82 -21.53
CA TYR A 15 3.08 15.54 -21.18
C TYR A 15 1.55 15.65 -21.13
N LYS A 16 0.89 15.46 -22.27
CA LYS A 16 -0.59 15.43 -22.36
C LYS A 16 -1.23 14.29 -21.54
N LYS A 17 -0.46 13.26 -21.17
CA LYS A 17 -0.88 12.12 -20.35
C LYS A 17 0.21 11.75 -19.36
N PRO A 18 0.51 12.58 -18.36
CA PRO A 18 1.65 12.39 -17.45
C PRO A 18 1.64 11.04 -16.72
N GLN A 19 0.46 10.48 -16.44
CA GLN A 19 0.33 9.18 -15.77
C GLN A 19 0.83 7.98 -16.59
N LYS A 20 1.17 8.17 -17.85
CA LYS A 20 1.70 7.13 -18.74
C LYS A 20 3.19 7.30 -19.06
N LEU A 21 3.80 8.38 -18.57
CA LEU A 21 5.17 8.74 -18.90
C LEU A 21 5.99 8.79 -17.62
N TYR A 22 6.92 7.88 -17.50
CA TYR A 22 7.97 7.94 -16.48
C TYR A 22 9.05 8.94 -16.91
N ARG A 23 9.74 9.51 -15.91
CA ARG A 23 10.95 10.30 -16.19
C ARG A 23 12.06 9.36 -16.62
N GLU A 24 12.66 9.64 -17.78
CA GLU A 24 13.78 8.87 -18.35
C GLU A 24 15.08 9.70 -18.36
N ASP A 25 15.12 10.80 -17.62
CA ASP A 25 16.26 11.71 -17.52
C ASP A 25 17.27 11.33 -16.43
N GLY A 26 17.12 10.15 -15.83
CA GLY A 26 17.97 9.63 -14.76
C GLY A 26 17.65 10.16 -13.36
N ALA A 27 16.76 11.15 -13.22
CA ALA A 27 16.33 11.65 -11.91
C ALA A 27 15.35 10.70 -11.19
N ALA A 28 14.65 9.85 -11.93
CA ALA A 28 13.83 8.78 -11.37
C ALA A 28 14.55 7.44 -11.51
N ILE A 29 14.74 6.76 -10.39
CA ILE A 29 15.41 5.45 -10.36
C ILE A 29 14.36 4.41 -9.99
N GLU A 30 14.08 3.48 -10.87
CA GLU A 30 13.26 2.33 -10.59
C GLU A 30 14.14 1.21 -10.01
N VAL A 31 13.78 0.73 -8.84
CA VAL A 31 14.49 -0.36 -8.14
C VAL A 31 13.63 -1.63 -8.01
N GLY A 32 12.59 -1.71 -8.83
CA GLY A 32 11.60 -2.78 -8.76
C GLY A 32 10.81 -2.77 -7.44
N GLU A 33 10.33 -3.92 -7.04
CA GLU A 33 9.53 -4.11 -5.82
C GLU A 33 10.41 -4.37 -4.58
N ASN A 34 11.62 -3.81 -4.52
CA ASN A 34 12.56 -4.02 -3.42
C ASN A 34 12.61 -2.80 -2.48
N ASP A 35 11.69 -2.75 -1.52
CA ASP A 35 11.59 -1.66 -0.54
C ASP A 35 12.87 -1.50 0.30
N SER A 36 13.56 -2.60 0.60
CA SER A 36 14.83 -2.54 1.35
C SER A 36 15.93 -1.85 0.56
N LEU A 37 15.97 -2.03 -0.76
CA LEU A 37 16.93 -1.33 -1.63
C LEU A 37 16.60 0.16 -1.75
N ILE A 38 15.31 0.51 -1.76
CA ILE A 38 14.89 1.92 -1.71
C ILE A 38 15.40 2.58 -0.44
N ILE A 39 15.19 1.94 0.72
CA ILE A 39 15.67 2.44 2.02
C ILE A 39 17.18 2.60 2.03
N GLN A 40 17.92 1.64 1.51
CA GLN A 40 19.38 1.72 1.41
C GLN A 40 19.82 2.94 0.61
N LYS A 41 19.21 3.20 -0.54
CA LYS A 41 19.52 4.38 -1.38
C LYS A 41 19.21 5.69 -0.66
N LEU A 42 18.04 5.79 -0.02
CA LEU A 42 17.63 6.97 0.75
C LEU A 42 18.56 7.27 1.94
N THR A 43 19.14 6.25 2.54
CA THR A 43 20.10 6.45 3.64
C THR A 43 21.48 6.89 3.15
N GLN A 44 21.81 6.63 1.90
CA GLN A 44 23.07 7.05 1.27
C GLN A 44 23.01 8.46 0.70
N ASP A 45 21.85 8.90 0.25
CA ASP A 45 21.65 10.22 -0.34
C ASP A 45 20.43 10.90 0.28
N LYS A 46 20.70 11.99 1.02
CA LYS A 46 19.70 12.76 1.77
C LYS A 46 18.79 13.62 0.88
N ASP A 47 19.17 13.85 -0.35
CA ASP A 47 18.41 14.65 -1.32
C ASP A 47 17.43 13.78 -2.13
N MET A 48 17.45 12.47 -1.90
CA MET A 48 16.51 11.54 -2.52
C MET A 48 15.15 11.52 -1.83
N PHE A 49 14.14 11.24 -2.62
CA PHE A 49 12.77 10.95 -2.20
C PHE A 49 12.35 9.57 -2.70
N GLY A 50 11.70 8.77 -1.85
CA GLY A 50 11.32 7.40 -2.20
C GLY A 50 9.87 7.06 -1.88
N PHE A 51 9.32 6.11 -2.62
CA PHE A 51 8.00 5.52 -2.40
C PHE A 51 8.15 4.04 -2.06
N PHE A 52 7.63 3.63 -0.92
CA PHE A 52 7.67 2.25 -0.47
C PHE A 52 6.64 2.00 0.64
N GLY A 53 6.49 0.77 1.06
CA GLY A 53 5.48 0.36 2.03
C GLY A 53 5.68 0.97 3.42
N PHE A 54 4.59 1.37 4.07
CA PHE A 54 4.62 2.00 5.40
C PHE A 54 5.27 1.11 6.47
N SER A 55 5.11 -0.21 6.37
CA SER A 55 5.77 -1.16 7.27
C SER A 55 7.30 -1.05 7.26
N TYR A 56 7.87 -0.87 6.08
CA TYR A 56 9.30 -0.68 5.91
C TYR A 56 9.77 0.68 6.45
N PHE A 57 8.94 1.72 6.31
CA PHE A 57 9.21 3.00 6.97
C PHE A 57 9.25 2.85 8.50
N LEU A 58 8.29 2.14 9.10
CA LEU A 58 8.27 1.90 10.55
C LEU A 58 9.53 1.19 11.04
N ALA A 59 10.05 0.24 10.26
CA ALA A 59 11.29 -0.46 10.58
C ALA A 59 12.56 0.41 10.44
N ALA A 60 12.49 1.50 9.68
CA ALA A 60 13.61 2.42 9.40
C ALA A 60 13.34 3.86 9.86
N LYS A 61 12.37 4.09 10.75
CA LYS A 61 11.95 5.42 11.21
C LYS A 61 13.03 6.24 11.91
N ASP A 62 14.08 5.58 12.40
CA ASP A 62 15.25 6.20 13.00
C ASP A 62 16.21 6.81 11.96
N LYS A 63 16.10 6.40 10.71
CA LYS A 63 16.99 6.80 9.59
C LYS A 63 16.29 7.66 8.55
N LEU A 64 14.97 7.59 8.49
CA LEU A 64 14.16 8.22 7.45
C LEU A 64 13.09 9.12 8.04
N GLN A 65 12.78 10.18 7.31
CA GLN A 65 11.66 11.06 7.60
C GLN A 65 10.54 10.85 6.59
N ALA A 66 9.32 10.69 7.08
CA ALA A 66 8.16 10.61 6.20
C ALA A 66 7.71 12.00 5.75
N ALA A 67 7.36 12.12 4.48
CA ALA A 67 6.85 13.36 3.92
C ALA A 67 5.39 13.60 4.32
N SER A 68 5.06 14.84 4.66
CA SER A 68 3.69 15.32 4.71
C SER A 68 3.12 15.44 3.31
N ILE A 69 1.88 15.01 3.12
CA ILE A 69 1.14 15.20 1.86
C ILE A 69 -0.16 15.92 2.17
N ASP A 70 -0.37 17.07 1.52
CA ASP A 70 -1.53 17.95 1.75
C ASP A 70 -1.74 18.27 3.26
N GLY A 71 -0.63 18.45 4.01
CA GLY A 71 -0.63 18.70 5.46
C GLY A 71 -0.82 17.45 6.33
N GLY A 72 -1.12 16.30 5.74
CA GLY A 72 -1.27 15.03 6.46
C GLY A 72 0.06 14.31 6.67
N GLN A 73 0.27 13.78 7.87
CA GLN A 73 1.41 12.91 8.20
C GLN A 73 0.99 11.44 8.16
N PRO A 74 1.84 10.52 7.67
CA PRO A 74 1.54 9.09 7.73
C PRO A 74 1.62 8.58 9.16
N SER A 75 0.53 8.01 9.61
CA SER A 75 0.41 7.32 10.89
C SER A 75 -0.51 6.12 10.73
N LEU A 76 -0.52 5.20 11.70
CA LEU A 76 -1.46 4.08 11.68
C LEU A 76 -2.91 4.59 11.57
N ALA A 77 -3.27 5.65 12.29
CA ALA A 77 -4.62 6.23 12.26
C ALA A 77 -4.95 6.84 10.90
N SER A 78 -4.07 7.74 10.39
CA SER A 78 -4.33 8.44 9.13
C SER A 78 -4.29 7.54 7.90
N ILE A 79 -3.62 6.38 7.99
CA ILE A 79 -3.65 5.35 6.95
C ILE A 79 -4.94 4.52 7.06
N GLN A 80 -5.36 4.17 8.27
CA GLN A 80 -6.55 3.37 8.51
C GLN A 80 -7.84 4.10 8.10
N ASP A 81 -7.94 5.40 8.36
CA ASP A 81 -9.10 6.22 8.03
C ASP A 81 -8.98 6.91 6.66
N TYR A 82 -7.87 6.67 5.93
CA TYR A 82 -7.56 7.26 4.62
C TYR A 82 -7.43 8.79 4.62
N SER A 83 -7.21 9.42 5.77
CA SER A 83 -6.92 10.86 5.84
C SER A 83 -5.53 11.22 5.30
N TYR A 84 -4.60 10.25 5.27
CA TYR A 84 -3.36 10.39 4.53
C TYR A 84 -3.60 10.17 3.03
N ALA A 85 -3.46 11.21 2.22
CA ALA A 85 -3.95 11.29 0.84
C ALA A 85 -3.46 10.20 -0.13
N VAL A 86 -2.35 9.53 0.18
CA VAL A 86 -1.81 8.43 -0.64
C VAL A 86 -2.01 7.05 -0.01
N ALA A 87 -2.74 6.98 1.11
CA ALA A 87 -3.11 5.70 1.69
C ALA A 87 -4.02 4.92 0.74
N ARG A 88 -3.79 3.63 0.64
CA ARG A 88 -4.58 2.73 -0.21
C ARG A 88 -4.66 1.34 0.41
N PRO A 89 -5.77 0.62 0.22
CA PRO A 89 -5.89 -0.75 0.69
C PRO A 89 -5.00 -1.70 -0.11
N LEU A 90 -4.54 -2.76 0.54
CA LEU A 90 -3.97 -3.93 -0.11
C LEU A 90 -5.09 -4.92 -0.41
N PHE A 91 -5.02 -5.54 -1.58
CA PHE A 91 -5.96 -6.56 -2.02
C PHE A 91 -5.22 -7.85 -2.35
N PHE A 92 -5.81 -8.97 -2.04
CA PHE A 92 -5.48 -10.23 -2.67
C PHE A 92 -6.71 -10.78 -3.43
N TYR A 93 -6.47 -11.45 -4.52
CA TYR A 93 -7.52 -11.96 -5.39
C TYR A 93 -7.52 -13.48 -5.40
N VAL A 94 -8.71 -14.04 -5.23
CA VAL A 94 -8.91 -15.49 -5.24
C VAL A 94 -9.74 -15.87 -6.46
N LYS A 95 -9.20 -16.74 -7.30
CA LYS A 95 -9.96 -17.30 -8.42
C LYS A 95 -10.97 -18.31 -7.89
N LYS A 96 -12.25 -17.91 -7.84
CA LYS A 96 -13.33 -18.72 -7.24
C LYS A 96 -13.41 -20.15 -7.83
N ALA A 97 -13.17 -20.30 -9.12
CA ALA A 97 -13.16 -21.60 -9.78
C ALA A 97 -12.07 -22.57 -9.26
N HIS A 98 -11.07 -22.07 -8.53
CA HIS A 98 -10.02 -22.90 -7.93
C HIS A 98 -10.38 -23.39 -6.52
N VAL A 99 -11.39 -22.80 -5.90
CA VAL A 99 -11.85 -23.22 -4.57
C VAL A 99 -12.52 -24.59 -4.68
N GLY A 100 -12.06 -25.54 -3.87
CA GLY A 100 -12.47 -26.95 -3.95
C GLY A 100 -11.67 -27.78 -4.95
N VAL A 101 -10.90 -27.14 -5.86
CA VAL A 101 -9.97 -27.83 -6.78
C VAL A 101 -8.55 -27.82 -6.20
N ILE A 102 -8.10 -26.66 -5.69
CA ILE A 102 -6.80 -26.52 -5.04
C ILE A 102 -6.99 -26.80 -3.53
N PRO A 103 -6.37 -27.85 -2.99
CA PRO A 103 -6.46 -28.15 -1.58
C PRO A 103 -5.95 -26.97 -0.71
N GLY A 104 -6.67 -26.67 0.37
CA GLY A 104 -6.27 -25.64 1.33
C GLY A 104 -6.56 -24.19 0.91
N LEU A 105 -6.97 -23.94 -0.32
CA LEU A 105 -7.21 -22.55 -0.78
C LEU A 105 -8.30 -21.83 0.03
N HIS A 106 -9.40 -22.48 0.32
CA HIS A 106 -10.48 -21.90 1.10
C HIS A 106 -10.10 -21.72 2.57
N GLU A 107 -9.38 -22.68 3.12
CA GLU A 107 -8.82 -22.63 4.48
C GLU A 107 -7.83 -21.47 4.62
N PHE A 108 -6.95 -21.29 3.62
CA PHE A 108 -6.05 -20.14 3.57
C PHE A 108 -6.80 -18.81 3.58
N VAL A 109 -7.84 -18.66 2.74
CA VAL A 109 -8.66 -17.43 2.71
C VAL A 109 -9.33 -17.18 4.05
N LYS A 110 -9.87 -18.24 4.68
CA LYS A 110 -10.47 -18.15 6.01
C LYS A 110 -9.46 -17.74 7.07
N GLU A 111 -8.29 -18.37 7.11
CA GLU A 111 -7.24 -18.06 8.08
C GLU A 111 -6.70 -16.65 7.87
N PHE A 112 -6.33 -16.30 6.63
CA PHE A 112 -5.79 -14.97 6.31
C PHE A 112 -6.73 -13.83 6.75
N THR A 113 -8.05 -14.05 6.69
CA THR A 113 -9.05 -13.06 7.09
C THR A 113 -9.50 -13.16 8.53
N THR A 114 -8.84 -13.97 9.38
CA THR A 114 -9.14 -14.01 10.83
C THR A 114 -8.74 -12.71 11.53
N LYS A 115 -9.38 -12.45 12.67
CA LYS A 115 -8.95 -11.36 13.55
C LYS A 115 -7.52 -11.56 14.05
N LYS A 116 -7.11 -12.85 14.22
CA LYS A 116 -5.76 -13.23 14.64
C LYS A 116 -4.72 -12.89 13.56
N ALA A 117 -5.10 -12.91 12.29
CA ALA A 117 -4.21 -12.56 11.19
C ALA A 117 -4.21 -11.05 10.91
N ILE A 118 -5.34 -10.48 10.45
CA ILE A 118 -5.42 -9.10 9.95
C ILE A 118 -6.13 -8.13 10.89
N GLY A 119 -6.56 -8.57 12.06
CA GLY A 119 -7.21 -7.70 13.04
C GLY A 119 -6.20 -6.84 13.81
N LYS A 120 -6.72 -5.91 14.60
CA LYS A 120 -5.91 -5.14 15.54
C LYS A 120 -5.19 -6.08 16.51
N GLY A 121 -3.85 -6.04 16.54
CA GLY A 121 -3.00 -6.95 17.29
C GLY A 121 -2.90 -8.35 16.66
N GLY A 122 -3.25 -8.51 15.40
CA GLY A 122 -3.00 -9.74 14.65
C GLY A 122 -1.55 -9.83 14.18
N TYR A 123 -1.08 -11.05 13.92
CA TYR A 123 0.33 -11.30 13.57
C TYR A 123 0.82 -10.57 12.31
N LEU A 124 -0.08 -10.20 11.38
CA LEU A 124 0.30 -9.39 10.22
C LEU A 124 0.44 -7.91 10.58
N ALA A 125 -0.20 -7.43 11.65
CA ALA A 125 0.03 -6.08 12.13
C ALA A 125 1.43 -5.92 12.74
N ASP A 126 1.98 -6.98 13.35
CA ASP A 126 3.33 -6.97 13.91
C ASP A 126 4.42 -6.79 12.85
N ILE A 127 4.13 -7.20 11.60
CA ILE A 127 5.01 -6.99 10.44
C ILE A 127 4.62 -5.77 9.60
N GLY A 128 3.72 -4.90 10.13
CA GLY A 128 3.43 -3.59 9.58
C GLY A 128 2.18 -3.49 8.70
N LEU A 129 1.33 -4.54 8.64
CA LEU A 129 0.01 -4.39 8.05
C LEU A 129 -0.84 -3.44 8.91
N VAL A 130 -1.38 -2.39 8.30
CA VAL A 130 -2.34 -1.51 8.98
C VAL A 130 -3.71 -2.19 8.99
N PRO A 131 -4.26 -2.55 10.19
CA PRO A 131 -5.54 -3.24 10.27
C PRO A 131 -6.68 -2.39 9.72
N LEU A 132 -7.65 -3.04 9.11
CA LEU A 132 -8.89 -2.39 8.68
C LEU A 132 -9.69 -1.88 9.88
N ASP A 133 -10.53 -0.85 9.66
CA ASP A 133 -11.54 -0.48 10.65
C ASP A 133 -12.53 -1.63 10.89
N SER A 134 -13.24 -1.61 12.02
CA SER A 134 -14.10 -2.72 12.45
C SER A 134 -15.24 -3.04 11.47
N LYS A 135 -15.76 -2.03 10.76
CA LYS A 135 -16.86 -2.21 9.80
C LYS A 135 -16.34 -2.87 8.53
N LEU A 136 -15.26 -2.33 7.98
CA LEU A 136 -14.63 -2.85 6.76
C LEU A 136 -14.07 -4.26 7.00
N TYR A 137 -13.46 -4.51 8.15
CA TYR A 137 -13.02 -5.84 8.54
C TYR A 137 -14.15 -6.87 8.51
N LYS A 138 -15.31 -6.57 9.15
CA LYS A 138 -16.47 -7.48 9.17
C LYS A 138 -16.97 -7.79 7.76
N THR A 139 -17.07 -6.76 6.91
CA THR A 139 -17.49 -6.93 5.51
C THR A 139 -16.50 -7.78 4.73
N THR A 140 -15.21 -7.46 4.81
CA THR A 140 -14.13 -8.21 4.13
C THR A 140 -14.12 -9.67 4.55
N ARG A 141 -14.18 -9.95 5.86
CA ARG A 141 -14.23 -11.32 6.37
C ARG A 141 -15.47 -12.07 5.89
N THR A 142 -16.63 -11.44 5.91
CA THR A 142 -17.87 -12.07 5.44
C THR A 142 -17.78 -12.41 3.95
N ASN A 143 -17.32 -11.47 3.13
CA ASN A 143 -17.19 -11.67 1.69
C ASN A 143 -16.16 -12.75 1.37
N ALA A 144 -15.02 -12.75 2.04
CA ALA A 144 -13.96 -13.74 1.85
C ALA A 144 -14.43 -15.15 2.24
N THR A 145 -15.06 -15.32 3.42
CA THR A 145 -15.51 -16.63 3.89
C THR A 145 -16.68 -17.20 3.08
N LYS A 146 -17.56 -16.33 2.58
CA LYS A 146 -18.68 -16.70 1.71
C LYS A 146 -18.32 -16.76 0.22
N LEU A 147 -17.06 -16.43 -0.12
CA LEU A 147 -16.59 -16.38 -1.51
C LEU A 147 -17.49 -15.51 -2.40
N VAL A 148 -17.88 -14.34 -1.87
CA VAL A 148 -18.70 -13.39 -2.62
C VAL A 148 -17.89 -12.90 -3.81
N ALA A 149 -18.44 -13.02 -5.01
CA ALA A 149 -17.77 -12.51 -6.21
C ALA A 149 -17.65 -11.00 -6.15
N MET A 150 -16.55 -10.47 -6.70
CA MET A 150 -16.43 -9.03 -6.95
C MET A 150 -17.49 -8.63 -7.97
N GLY A 151 -18.22 -7.55 -7.69
CA GLY A 151 -19.13 -6.97 -8.67
C GLY A 151 -18.36 -6.46 -9.90
N ASN A 152 -18.96 -6.60 -11.06
CA ASN A 152 -18.47 -5.98 -12.30
C ASN A 152 -18.66 -4.46 -12.25
#